data_1bd85678392704f7768a9de5d2a86fae
#
_entry.id   1bd85678392704f7768a9de5d2a86fae
#
_cell.length_a   1.000
_cell.length_b   1.000
_cell.length_c   1.000
_cell.angle_alpha   90.00
_cell.angle_beta   90.00
_cell.angle_gamma   90.00
#
_symmetry.space_group_name_H-M   'P 1'
#
loop_
_entity.id
_entity.type
_entity.pdbx_description
1 polymer ?
#
loop_
_entity_poly.entity_id
_entity_poly.type
_entity_poly.pdbx_seq_one_letter_code
_entity_poly.pdbx_strand_id
1 'polypeptide(L)'
;YVNRINQIKSMISVFSVYIVFKPKTFKYINHNFYHFKSHQDIWDTQNYSESTWPESYMLSMGVRKNQDDWSNNLTAMAYMKFDEVEKWKDSFNTASEESDRGSQYEKFKKEKIAIFIDEIEKKFPNIRDCIQSVHASTPLSYRDYIGSNNGAIYGYEKDAENPMMSIISPKTKTKKLLFTGQSVNMHGILGVTISGFLTCSYIIGKEKMMQSVKKSLI
;
A
#
# COMPACT_ATOMS: atom_id res chain seq x y z
N TYR A 1 -0.59 -3.85 27.73
CA TYR A 1 -0.68 -4.44 26.39
C TYR A 1 -1.12 -3.39 25.37
N VAL A 2 -2.26 -2.72 25.62
CA VAL A 2 -2.79 -1.65 24.74
C VAL A 2 -1.77 -0.53 24.58
N ASN A 3 -1.21 -0.02 25.68
CA ASN A 3 -0.19 1.04 25.64
C ASN A 3 1.02 0.65 24.80
N ARG A 4 1.46 -0.61 24.87
CA ARG A 4 2.57 -1.10 24.05
C ARG A 4 2.22 -1.09 22.56
N ILE A 5 1.02 -1.57 22.18
CA ILE A 5 0.61 -1.59 20.78
C ILE A 5 0.49 -0.16 20.23
N ASN A 6 -0.05 0.76 21.02
CA ASN A 6 -0.18 2.16 20.64
C ASN A 6 1.18 2.90 20.47
N GLN A 7 2.26 2.35 21.01
CA GLN A 7 3.62 2.89 20.85
C GLN A 7 4.35 2.34 19.64
N ILE A 8 3.85 1.25 18.99
CA ILE A 8 4.48 0.71 17.79
C ILE A 8 4.17 1.65 16.64
N LYS A 9 5.23 2.11 15.98
CA LYS A 9 5.09 2.97 14.79
C LYS A 9 4.42 2.24 13.65
N SER A 10 3.54 2.94 12.97
CA SER A 10 3.00 2.47 11.69
C SER A 10 4.01 2.70 10.57
N MET A 11 4.06 1.79 9.62
CA MET A 11 4.82 2.01 8.40
C MET A 11 4.23 3.16 7.58
N ILE A 12 4.98 3.62 6.59
CA ILE A 12 4.56 4.70 5.71
C ILE A 12 3.34 4.29 4.87
N SER A 13 2.58 5.30 4.46
CA SER A 13 1.51 5.18 3.48
C SER A 13 2.00 5.46 2.06
N VAL A 14 1.09 5.50 1.11
CA VAL A 14 1.36 5.81 -0.29
C VAL A 14 0.33 6.78 -0.87
N PHE A 15 0.76 7.49 -1.90
CA PHE A 15 -0.11 8.14 -2.86
C PHE A 15 -0.18 7.26 -4.11
N SER A 16 -1.39 6.87 -4.51
CA SER A 16 -1.59 6.03 -5.70
C SER A 16 -2.34 6.80 -6.76
N VAL A 17 -1.87 6.71 -7.99
CA VAL A 17 -2.51 7.27 -9.18
C VAL A 17 -3.00 6.11 -10.04
N TYR A 18 -4.28 6.14 -10.37
CA TYR A 18 -4.94 5.17 -11.24
C TYR A 18 -5.24 5.84 -12.57
N ILE A 19 -4.52 5.44 -13.59
CA ILE A 19 -4.65 5.96 -14.95
C ILE A 19 -5.49 4.99 -15.77
N VAL A 20 -6.56 5.48 -16.38
CA VAL A 20 -7.33 4.75 -17.37
C VAL A 20 -6.91 5.23 -18.74
N PHE A 21 -6.57 4.32 -19.63
CA PHE A 21 -6.13 4.65 -20.98
C PHE A 21 -7.28 4.62 -21.99
N LYS A 22 -7.16 5.45 -23.00
CA LYS A 22 -7.96 5.35 -24.22
C LYS A 22 -7.70 3.98 -24.88
N PRO A 23 -8.69 3.35 -25.50
CA PRO A 23 -8.53 2.06 -26.14
C PRO A 23 -7.38 2.03 -27.17
N LYS A 24 -6.50 1.05 -27.07
CA LYS A 24 -5.40 0.80 -28.01
C LYS A 24 -4.40 1.97 -28.15
N THR A 25 -4.14 2.72 -27.09
CA THR A 25 -3.18 3.83 -27.11
C THR A 25 -1.90 3.54 -26.36
N PHE A 26 -1.93 2.71 -25.30
CA PHE A 26 -0.77 2.39 -24.48
C PHE A 26 -0.49 0.87 -24.50
N LYS A 27 0.75 0.49 -24.84
CA LYS A 27 1.15 -0.91 -24.88
C LYS A 27 1.23 -1.53 -23.50
N TYR A 28 0.82 -2.79 -23.41
CA TYR A 28 0.92 -3.56 -22.18
C TYR A 28 2.39 -3.88 -21.86
N ILE A 29 2.76 -3.69 -20.61
CA ILE A 29 4.07 -4.03 -20.08
C ILE A 29 3.91 -5.18 -19.08
N ASN A 30 4.52 -6.32 -19.38
CA ASN A 30 4.37 -7.56 -18.59
C ASN A 30 5.36 -7.63 -17.41
N HIS A 31 5.62 -6.50 -16.76
CA HIS A 31 6.42 -6.43 -15.54
C HIS A 31 6.12 -5.13 -14.80
N ASN A 32 6.45 -5.10 -13.50
CA ASN A 32 6.40 -3.87 -12.74
C ASN A 32 7.65 -3.02 -13.01
N PHE A 33 7.46 -1.72 -13.05
CA PHE A 33 8.53 -0.75 -13.07
C PHE A 33 8.80 -0.23 -11.67
N TYR A 34 10.06 -0.22 -11.25
CA TYR A 34 10.52 0.45 -10.05
C TYR A 34 11.50 1.52 -10.45
N HIS A 35 11.23 2.75 -10.07
CA HIS A 35 12.09 3.90 -10.31
C HIS A 35 12.61 4.45 -9.00
N PHE A 36 13.89 4.77 -8.96
CA PHE A 36 14.57 5.45 -7.87
C PHE A 36 15.40 6.59 -8.46
N LYS A 37 15.39 7.75 -7.83
CA LYS A 37 16.17 8.91 -8.31
C LYS A 37 17.66 8.66 -8.24
N SER A 38 18.13 7.97 -7.22
CA SER A 38 19.52 7.52 -7.11
C SER A 38 19.61 6.11 -6.53
N HIS A 39 20.77 5.47 -6.69
CA HIS A 39 21.05 4.17 -6.06
C HIS A 39 21.15 4.26 -4.53
N GLN A 40 21.49 5.42 -3.99
CA GLN A 40 21.59 5.64 -2.54
C GLN A 40 20.20 5.71 -1.89
N ASP A 41 19.18 6.15 -2.64
CA ASP A 41 17.82 6.36 -2.14
C ASP A 41 16.99 5.08 -2.07
N ILE A 42 17.49 3.95 -2.57
CA ILE A 42 16.74 2.67 -2.57
C ILE A 42 16.29 2.28 -1.16
N TRP A 43 17.11 2.54 -0.15
CA TRP A 43 16.83 2.20 1.25
C TRP A 43 16.24 3.36 2.06
N ASP A 44 16.19 4.56 1.48
CA ASP A 44 15.76 5.78 2.17
C ASP A 44 14.65 6.55 1.45
N THR A 45 13.84 5.86 0.68
CA THR A 45 12.76 6.43 -0.14
C THR A 45 11.64 7.12 0.67
N GLN A 46 11.66 6.96 1.98
CA GLN A 46 10.73 7.59 2.90
C GLN A 46 11.17 8.99 3.37
N ASN A 47 12.45 9.33 3.20
CA ASN A 47 13.04 10.61 3.59
C ASN A 47 13.03 11.60 2.41
N TYR A 48 11.87 11.99 2.00
CA TYR A 48 11.69 13.01 0.95
C TYR A 48 11.22 14.35 1.56
N SER A 49 11.48 15.43 0.82
CA SER A 49 10.88 16.74 1.02
C SER A 49 9.75 16.97 0.01
N GLU A 50 8.96 18.01 0.20
CA GLU A 50 7.90 18.38 -0.75
C GLU A 50 8.45 18.61 -2.16
N SER A 51 9.65 19.22 -2.28
CA SER A 51 10.30 19.52 -3.56
C SER A 51 10.94 18.30 -4.23
N THR A 52 11.24 17.24 -3.46
CA THR A 52 11.89 16.04 -4.00
C THR A 52 10.91 14.88 -4.24
N TRP A 53 9.68 14.99 -3.78
CA TRP A 53 8.65 13.95 -3.99
C TRP A 53 8.25 13.84 -5.48
N PRO A 54 8.10 12.61 -6.01
CA PRO A 54 8.40 11.32 -5.40
C PRO A 54 9.89 10.93 -5.54
N GLU A 55 10.51 10.43 -4.48
CA GLU A 55 11.90 9.89 -4.54
C GLU A 55 11.96 8.55 -5.27
N SER A 56 10.91 7.76 -5.10
CA SER A 56 10.74 6.49 -5.81
C SER A 56 9.30 6.26 -6.15
N TYR A 57 9.05 5.48 -7.19
CA TYR A 57 7.71 5.02 -7.53
C TYR A 57 7.72 3.65 -8.19
N MET A 58 6.60 2.97 -8.07
CA MET A 58 6.31 1.73 -8.77
C MET A 58 5.19 1.95 -9.76
N LEU A 59 5.32 1.35 -10.94
CA LEU A 59 4.27 1.27 -11.96
C LEU A 59 3.87 -0.19 -12.14
N SER A 60 2.57 -0.44 -12.17
CA SER A 60 2.00 -1.78 -12.38
C SER A 60 0.79 -1.70 -13.29
N MET A 61 0.63 -2.67 -14.15
CA MET A 61 -0.55 -2.82 -15.01
C MET A 61 -1.40 -3.99 -14.56
N GLY A 62 -2.71 -3.85 -14.70
CA GLY A 62 -3.63 -4.97 -14.47
C GLY A 62 -3.39 -6.11 -15.46
N VAL A 63 -3.69 -7.33 -15.02
CA VAL A 63 -3.58 -8.52 -15.89
C VAL A 63 -4.49 -8.36 -17.10
N ARG A 64 -3.94 -8.67 -18.29
CA ARG A 64 -4.72 -8.66 -19.53
C ARG A 64 -5.83 -9.71 -19.49
N LYS A 65 -7.04 -9.31 -19.83
CA LYS A 65 -8.16 -10.24 -19.98
C LYS A 65 -8.11 -11.04 -21.29
N ASN A 66 -7.51 -10.45 -22.33
CA ASN A 66 -7.34 -11.02 -23.66
C ASN A 66 -5.85 -11.00 -24.03
N GLN A 67 -5.46 -11.75 -25.06
CA GLN A 67 -4.09 -11.71 -25.63
C GLN A 67 -3.85 -10.41 -26.45
N ASP A 68 -4.38 -9.30 -25.98
CA ASP A 68 -4.25 -7.99 -26.62
C ASP A 68 -2.93 -7.33 -26.19
N ASP A 69 -2.26 -6.63 -27.08
CA ASP A 69 -0.99 -5.93 -26.80
C ASP A 69 -1.19 -4.61 -26.07
N TRP A 70 -2.42 -4.24 -25.75
CA TRP A 70 -2.78 -2.96 -25.19
C TRP A 70 -3.19 -3.05 -23.73
N SER A 71 -2.82 -2.03 -22.95
CA SER A 71 -3.28 -1.88 -21.56
C SER A 71 -4.47 -0.92 -21.47
N ASN A 72 -5.41 -1.26 -20.60
CA ASN A 72 -6.53 -0.38 -20.29
C ASN A 72 -6.26 0.52 -19.08
N ASN A 73 -5.25 0.21 -18.26
CA ASN A 73 -4.95 0.95 -17.04
C ASN A 73 -3.48 0.83 -16.63
N LEU A 74 -3.05 1.79 -15.82
CA LEU A 74 -1.77 1.80 -15.12
C LEU A 74 -2.01 2.29 -13.70
N THR A 75 -1.47 1.59 -12.73
CA THR A 75 -1.39 2.05 -11.34
C THR A 75 0.03 2.50 -11.05
N ALA A 76 0.17 3.73 -10.60
CA ALA A 76 1.42 4.30 -10.13
C ALA A 76 1.34 4.53 -8.62
N MET A 77 2.38 4.17 -7.88
CA MET A 77 2.42 4.30 -6.42
C MET A 77 3.75 4.90 -5.97
N ALA A 78 3.68 5.90 -5.10
CA ALA A 78 4.83 6.48 -4.41
C ALA A 78 4.56 6.57 -2.91
N TYR A 79 5.59 6.44 -2.10
CA TYR A 79 5.45 6.67 -0.66
C TYR A 79 4.98 8.10 -0.37
N MET A 80 4.10 8.22 0.62
CA MET A 80 3.58 9.50 1.10
C MET A 80 3.41 9.47 2.61
N LYS A 81 3.99 10.45 3.28
CA LYS A 81 3.84 10.66 4.73
C LYS A 81 2.42 11.08 5.05
N PHE A 82 1.88 10.62 6.18
CA PHE A 82 0.54 11.03 6.62
C PHE A 82 0.45 12.53 6.92
N ASP A 83 1.55 13.13 7.35
CA ASP A 83 1.65 14.55 7.67
C ASP A 83 1.21 15.46 6.51
N GLU A 84 1.41 15.02 5.25
CA GLU A 84 0.95 15.78 4.07
C GLU A 84 -0.57 15.92 3.98
N VAL A 85 -1.29 15.02 4.61
CA VAL A 85 -2.77 15.00 4.62
C VAL A 85 -3.37 15.18 6.02
N GLU A 86 -2.55 15.43 7.04
CA GLU A 86 -2.96 15.50 8.44
C GLU A 86 -4.04 16.55 8.69
N LYS A 87 -3.98 17.68 7.98
CA LYS A 87 -4.99 18.75 8.11
C LYS A 87 -6.43 18.33 7.77
N TRP A 88 -6.60 17.19 7.10
CA TRP A 88 -7.91 16.60 6.79
C TRP A 88 -8.20 15.33 7.59
N LYS A 89 -7.45 15.05 8.66
CA LYS A 89 -7.55 13.80 9.45
C LYS A 89 -8.92 13.58 10.09
N ASP A 90 -9.65 14.65 10.40
CA ASP A 90 -10.96 14.57 11.03
C ASP A 90 -12.10 14.29 10.03
N SER A 91 -11.78 14.18 8.74
CA SER A 91 -12.70 13.75 7.69
C SER A 91 -12.66 12.24 7.50
N PHE A 92 -13.79 11.65 7.11
CA PHE A 92 -13.89 10.23 6.78
C PHE A 92 -14.66 10.07 5.48
N ASN A 93 -14.16 9.24 4.56
CA ASN A 93 -14.78 9.09 3.25
C ASN A 93 -14.59 7.66 2.71
N THR A 94 -15.71 6.95 2.60
CA THR A 94 -15.82 5.63 1.98
C THR A 94 -17.02 5.61 1.03
N ALA A 95 -17.27 4.50 0.37
CA ALA A 95 -18.45 4.35 -0.49
C ALA A 95 -19.80 4.46 0.26
N SER A 96 -19.79 4.19 1.57
CA SER A 96 -20.99 4.24 2.43
C SER A 96 -21.12 5.53 3.23
N GLU A 97 -20.03 6.26 3.39
CA GLU A 97 -19.98 7.50 4.18
C GLU A 97 -19.04 8.47 3.49
N GLU A 98 -19.56 9.60 3.03
CA GLU A 98 -18.80 10.60 2.28
C GLU A 98 -18.83 11.94 3.01
N SER A 99 -17.67 12.40 3.45
CA SER A 99 -17.45 13.74 3.95
C SER A 99 -16.73 14.59 2.92
N ASP A 100 -17.22 15.80 2.69
CA ASP A 100 -16.52 16.76 1.85
C ASP A 100 -15.21 17.18 2.53
N ARG A 101 -14.08 16.90 1.89
CA ARG A 101 -12.75 17.35 2.32
C ARG A 101 -12.39 18.74 1.81
N GLY A 102 -13.29 19.34 1.03
CA GLY A 102 -13.16 20.68 0.51
C GLY A 102 -12.24 20.84 -0.71
N SER A 103 -12.35 21.99 -1.35
CA SER A 103 -11.63 22.31 -2.58
C SER A 103 -10.10 22.26 -2.44
N GLN A 104 -9.57 22.55 -1.25
CA GLN A 104 -8.13 22.48 -1.00
C GLN A 104 -7.58 21.06 -1.05
N TYR A 105 -8.36 20.05 -0.60
CA TYR A 105 -7.98 18.64 -0.72
C TYR A 105 -7.95 18.20 -2.18
N GLU A 106 -8.97 18.57 -2.94
CA GLU A 106 -9.01 18.25 -4.36
C GLU A 106 -7.90 18.95 -5.15
N LYS A 107 -7.54 20.20 -4.78
CA LYS A 107 -6.40 20.91 -5.35
C LYS A 107 -5.09 20.18 -5.04
N PHE A 108 -4.86 19.80 -3.79
CA PHE A 108 -3.69 19.01 -3.37
C PHE A 108 -3.57 17.71 -4.19
N LYS A 109 -4.66 16.94 -4.33
CA LYS A 109 -4.66 15.73 -5.16
C LYS A 109 -4.28 16.00 -6.61
N LYS A 110 -4.85 17.04 -7.20
CA LYS A 110 -4.55 17.43 -8.60
C LYS A 110 -3.09 17.81 -8.79
N GLU A 111 -2.51 18.56 -7.85
CA GLU A 111 -1.09 18.94 -7.88
C GLU A 111 -0.18 17.73 -7.79
N LYS A 112 -0.47 16.80 -6.85
CA LYS A 112 0.31 15.56 -6.71
C LYS A 112 0.16 14.63 -7.93
N ILE A 113 -1.03 14.54 -8.52
CA ILE A 113 -1.25 13.82 -9.78
C ILE A 113 -0.39 14.41 -10.90
N ALA A 114 -0.38 15.74 -11.04
CA ALA A 114 0.39 16.40 -12.09
C ALA A 114 1.88 16.13 -11.97
N ILE A 115 2.45 16.28 -10.77
CA ILE A 115 3.86 15.96 -10.48
C ILE A 115 4.16 14.50 -10.83
N PHE A 116 3.27 13.58 -10.46
CA PHE A 116 3.49 12.16 -10.71
C PHE A 116 3.42 11.81 -12.20
N ILE A 117 2.49 12.42 -12.94
CA ILE A 117 2.41 12.23 -14.40
C ILE A 117 3.65 12.82 -15.08
N ASP A 118 4.17 13.98 -14.63
CA ASP A 118 5.41 14.54 -15.15
C ASP A 118 6.60 13.58 -14.97
N GLU A 119 6.68 12.91 -13.83
CA GLU A 119 7.73 11.88 -13.59
C GLU A 119 7.56 10.66 -14.49
N ILE A 120 6.32 10.19 -14.68
CA ILE A 120 6.04 9.04 -15.56
C ILE A 120 6.32 9.39 -17.03
N GLU A 121 6.00 10.63 -17.44
CA GLU A 121 6.20 11.11 -18.82
C GLU A 121 7.68 11.12 -19.21
N LYS A 122 8.61 11.36 -18.29
CA LYS A 122 10.05 11.22 -18.54
C LYS A 122 10.42 9.82 -19.03
N LYS A 123 9.68 8.81 -18.59
CA LYS A 123 9.86 7.41 -18.97
C LYS A 123 9.03 7.02 -20.19
N PHE A 124 7.84 7.57 -20.29
CA PHE A 124 6.86 7.31 -21.35
C PHE A 124 6.37 8.62 -21.97
N PRO A 125 7.11 9.22 -22.90
CA PRO A 125 6.88 10.57 -23.40
C PRO A 125 5.46 10.85 -23.94
N ASN A 126 4.76 9.82 -24.40
CA ASN A 126 3.42 10.00 -24.99
C ASN A 126 2.28 9.60 -24.03
N ILE A 127 2.56 9.43 -22.74
CA ILE A 127 1.56 8.91 -21.82
C ILE A 127 0.34 9.81 -21.70
N ARG A 128 0.52 11.15 -21.72
CA ARG A 128 -0.57 12.11 -21.60
C ARG A 128 -1.63 11.94 -22.68
N ASP A 129 -1.19 11.71 -23.91
CA ASP A 129 -2.10 11.53 -25.08
C ASP A 129 -2.93 10.23 -24.96
N CYS A 130 -2.42 9.26 -24.22
CA CYS A 130 -3.07 7.98 -23.96
C CYS A 130 -4.12 8.05 -22.85
N ILE A 131 -4.08 9.06 -21.97
CA ILE A 131 -4.94 9.16 -20.80
C ILE A 131 -6.39 9.48 -21.18
N GLN A 132 -7.31 8.66 -20.68
CA GLN A 132 -8.75 8.91 -20.71
C GLN A 132 -9.22 9.57 -19.40
N SER A 133 -8.83 9.03 -18.25
CA SER A 133 -9.15 9.58 -16.94
C SER A 133 -8.08 9.22 -15.91
N VAL A 134 -8.00 10.01 -14.83
CA VAL A 134 -7.06 9.80 -13.74
C VAL A 134 -7.77 9.96 -12.41
N HIS A 135 -7.50 9.05 -11.51
CA HIS A 135 -7.98 9.06 -10.13
C HIS A 135 -6.81 8.88 -9.17
N ALA A 136 -6.96 9.32 -7.93
CA ALA A 136 -5.92 9.13 -6.93
C ALA A 136 -6.48 8.77 -5.56
N SER A 137 -5.70 7.94 -4.84
CA SER A 137 -5.86 7.66 -3.43
C SER A 137 -4.71 8.25 -2.62
N THR A 138 -5.03 8.81 -1.47
CA THR A 138 -4.08 9.38 -0.51
C THR A 138 -3.97 8.49 0.73
N PRO A 139 -3.06 8.76 1.68
CA PRO A 139 -3.05 8.08 2.97
C PRO A 139 -4.40 8.06 3.69
N LEU A 140 -5.23 9.10 3.53
CA LEU A 140 -6.59 9.11 4.10
C LEU A 140 -7.50 8.04 3.48
N SER A 141 -7.37 7.79 2.17
CA SER A 141 -8.16 6.73 1.52
C SER A 141 -7.81 5.35 2.09
N TYR A 142 -6.52 5.08 2.29
CA TYR A 142 -6.07 3.82 2.91
C TYR A 142 -6.53 3.70 4.36
N ARG A 143 -6.46 4.79 5.14
CA ARG A 143 -6.99 4.82 6.49
C ARG A 143 -8.48 4.47 6.52
N ASP A 144 -9.26 5.12 5.68
CA ASP A 144 -10.72 5.04 5.73
C ASP A 144 -11.25 3.70 5.24
N TYR A 145 -10.67 3.14 4.16
CA TYR A 145 -11.11 1.88 3.59
C TYR A 145 -10.52 0.64 4.27
N ILE A 146 -9.28 0.72 4.76
CA ILE A 146 -8.57 -0.43 5.35
C ILE A 146 -8.61 -0.39 6.87
N GLY A 147 -8.84 0.78 7.48
CA GLY A 147 -8.79 0.97 8.93
C GLY A 147 -7.38 0.94 9.50
N SER A 148 -6.35 1.12 8.66
CA SER A 148 -4.96 1.13 9.11
C SER A 148 -4.59 2.48 9.71
N ASN A 149 -3.82 2.46 10.81
CA ASN A 149 -3.34 3.68 11.43
C ASN A 149 -2.49 4.50 10.45
N ASN A 150 -2.79 5.78 10.31
CA ASN A 150 -2.15 6.71 9.36
C ASN A 150 -2.13 6.22 7.90
N GLY A 151 -3.07 5.36 7.52
CA GLY A 151 -3.14 4.82 6.16
C GLY A 151 -1.96 3.90 5.79
N ALA A 152 -1.24 3.34 6.77
CA ALA A 152 -0.09 2.47 6.55
C ALA A 152 -0.47 1.26 5.70
N ILE A 153 0.29 1.03 4.62
CA ILE A 153 0.00 -0.07 3.70
C ILE A 153 0.58 -1.43 4.13
N TYR A 154 1.59 -1.40 5.01
CA TYR A 154 2.29 -2.61 5.48
C TYR A 154 2.08 -2.92 6.97
N GLY A 155 1.18 -2.19 7.64
CA GLY A 155 0.92 -2.35 9.07
C GLY A 155 1.96 -1.66 9.94
N TYR A 156 2.41 -2.34 11.00
CA TYR A 156 3.38 -1.79 11.93
C TYR A 156 4.82 -2.00 11.47
N GLU A 157 5.68 -1.03 11.78
CA GLU A 157 7.11 -1.09 11.55
C GLU A 157 7.73 -2.27 12.31
N LYS A 158 8.65 -2.98 11.65
CA LYS A 158 9.41 -4.08 12.25
C LYS A 158 10.84 -3.61 12.50
N ASP A 159 11.15 -3.42 13.77
CA ASP A 159 12.46 -2.99 14.22
C ASP A 159 13.42 -4.19 14.18
N ALA A 160 14.41 -4.12 13.30
CA ALA A 160 15.42 -5.19 13.14
C ALA A 160 16.46 -5.16 14.28
N GLU A 161 16.72 -4.00 14.90
CA GLU A 161 17.65 -3.85 16.02
C GLU A 161 16.99 -4.29 17.33
N ASN A 162 15.68 -4.02 17.47
CA ASN A 162 14.90 -4.39 18.66
C ASN A 162 13.62 -5.16 18.30
N PRO A 163 13.74 -6.39 17.77
CA PRO A 163 12.58 -7.15 17.23
C PRO A 163 11.45 -7.35 18.26
N MET A 164 11.82 -7.51 19.53
CA MET A 164 10.85 -7.73 20.61
C MET A 164 9.90 -6.55 20.83
N MET A 165 10.30 -5.34 20.45
CA MET A 165 9.47 -4.15 20.59
C MET A 165 8.33 -4.14 19.56
N SER A 166 8.56 -4.68 18.38
CA SER A 166 7.62 -4.69 17.26
C SER A 166 6.86 -6.02 17.06
N ILE A 167 7.22 -7.09 17.78
CA ILE A 167 6.51 -8.36 17.70
C ILE A 167 5.17 -8.28 18.42
N ILE A 168 4.10 -8.60 17.70
CA ILE A 168 2.75 -8.76 18.24
C ILE A 168 2.44 -10.26 18.28
N SER A 169 2.16 -10.80 19.48
CA SER A 169 1.75 -12.20 19.60
C SER A 169 0.37 -12.42 19.00
N PRO A 170 0.18 -13.46 18.18
CA PRO A 170 -1.16 -13.89 17.77
C PRO A 170 -2.08 -14.19 18.96
N LYS A 171 -1.52 -14.75 20.04
CA LYS A 171 -2.27 -15.07 21.26
C LYS A 171 -2.42 -13.82 22.13
N THR A 172 -3.66 -13.42 22.39
CA THR A 172 -3.97 -12.30 23.29
C THR A 172 -4.15 -12.77 24.73
N LYS A 173 -4.24 -11.81 25.67
CA LYS A 173 -4.62 -12.09 27.06
C LYS A 173 -6.12 -12.38 27.21
N THR A 174 -6.93 -12.02 26.23
CA THR A 174 -8.38 -12.30 26.23
C THR A 174 -8.60 -13.71 25.74
N LYS A 175 -9.34 -14.50 26.50
CA LYS A 175 -9.67 -15.89 26.12
C LYS A 175 -10.42 -15.92 24.77
N LYS A 176 -10.05 -16.84 23.90
CA LYS A 176 -10.65 -17.07 22.56
C LYS A 176 -10.48 -15.90 21.56
N LEU A 177 -9.65 -14.91 21.87
CA LEU A 177 -9.32 -13.83 20.95
C LEU A 177 -7.88 -14.00 20.45
N LEU A 178 -7.74 -14.09 19.13
CA LEU A 178 -6.44 -14.21 18.45
C LEU A 178 -6.30 -13.09 17.44
N PHE A 179 -5.06 -12.63 17.25
CA PHE A 179 -4.70 -11.70 16.17
C PHE A 179 -4.09 -12.44 14.99
N THR A 180 -4.34 -11.92 13.80
CA THR A 180 -3.74 -12.40 12.55
C THR A 180 -3.54 -11.24 11.58
N GLY A 181 -2.79 -11.45 10.51
CA GLY A 181 -2.59 -10.48 9.43
C GLY A 181 -1.22 -9.80 9.45
N GLN A 182 -1.09 -8.81 8.56
CA GLN A 182 0.20 -8.18 8.28
C GLN A 182 0.83 -7.43 9.47
N SER A 183 0.01 -6.82 10.31
CA SER A 183 0.49 -6.08 11.49
C SER A 183 1.06 -7.02 12.57
N VAL A 184 0.61 -8.28 12.61
CA VAL A 184 1.03 -9.27 13.60
C VAL A 184 2.39 -9.86 13.27
N ASN A 185 2.58 -10.29 12.01
CA ASN A 185 3.79 -10.99 11.58
C ASN A 185 4.50 -10.28 10.43
N MET A 186 4.10 -10.55 9.20
CA MET A 186 4.70 -9.99 7.99
C MET A 186 3.61 -9.54 7.02
N HIS A 187 3.94 -8.53 6.21
CA HIS A 187 3.09 -8.03 5.14
C HIS A 187 3.21 -8.86 3.84
N GLY A 188 2.37 -8.52 2.88
CA GLY A 188 2.30 -9.21 1.59
C GLY A 188 1.56 -10.54 1.66
N ILE A 189 1.25 -11.12 0.50
CA ILE A 189 0.44 -12.35 0.39
C ILE A 189 1.07 -13.49 1.19
N LEU A 190 2.37 -13.72 1.03
CA LEU A 190 3.08 -14.78 1.75
C LEU A 190 3.07 -14.53 3.26
N GLY A 191 3.38 -13.31 3.70
CA GLY A 191 3.43 -12.95 5.11
C GLY A 191 2.08 -13.10 5.80
N VAL A 192 1.00 -12.65 5.16
CA VAL A 192 -0.36 -12.79 5.70
C VAL A 192 -0.82 -14.25 5.72
N THR A 193 -0.46 -15.05 4.71
CA THR A 193 -0.73 -16.49 4.67
C THR A 193 -0.04 -17.20 5.82
N ILE A 194 1.25 -16.95 6.03
CA ILE A 194 2.01 -17.51 7.16
C ILE A 194 1.38 -17.08 8.49
N SER A 195 0.99 -15.80 8.62
CA SER A 195 0.30 -15.30 9.81
C SER A 195 -0.99 -16.06 10.10
N GLY A 196 -1.79 -16.36 9.06
CA GLY A 196 -2.99 -17.18 9.16
C GLY A 196 -2.69 -18.59 9.68
N PHE A 197 -1.72 -19.28 9.10
CA PHE A 197 -1.30 -20.59 9.56
C PHE A 197 -0.80 -20.60 11.01
N LEU A 198 0.02 -19.63 11.38
CA LEU A 198 0.49 -19.49 12.76
C LEU A 198 -0.69 -19.30 13.72
N THR A 199 -1.63 -18.42 13.39
CA THR A 199 -2.81 -18.17 14.23
C THR A 199 -3.67 -19.43 14.35
N CYS A 200 -3.93 -20.15 13.26
CA CYS A 200 -4.66 -21.43 13.28
C CYS A 200 -3.96 -22.49 14.13
N SER A 201 -2.62 -22.50 14.14
CA SER A 201 -1.86 -23.46 14.96
C SER A 201 -2.13 -23.32 16.47
N TYR A 202 -2.51 -22.14 16.94
CA TYR A 202 -2.95 -21.94 18.33
C TYR A 202 -4.31 -22.57 18.65
N ILE A 203 -5.12 -22.84 17.63
CA ILE A 203 -6.46 -23.44 17.77
C ILE A 203 -6.38 -24.96 17.68
N ILE A 204 -5.73 -25.49 16.63
CA ILE A 204 -5.75 -26.92 16.30
C ILE A 204 -4.46 -27.67 16.66
N GLY A 205 -3.44 -26.94 17.11
CA GLY A 205 -2.10 -27.48 17.39
C GLY A 205 -1.18 -27.45 16.17
N LYS A 206 0.11 -27.21 16.41
CA LYS A 206 1.13 -27.03 15.37
C LYS A 206 1.29 -28.28 14.48
N GLU A 207 1.33 -29.47 15.10
CA GLU A 207 1.53 -30.75 14.38
C GLU A 207 0.37 -31.03 13.43
N LYS A 208 -0.86 -30.87 13.89
CA LYS A 208 -2.07 -31.07 13.08
C LYS A 208 -2.13 -30.06 11.92
N MET A 209 -1.75 -28.80 12.17
CA MET A 209 -1.66 -27.79 11.12
C MET A 209 -0.66 -28.21 10.04
N MET A 210 0.56 -28.59 10.41
CA MET A 210 1.60 -29.01 9.48
C MET A 210 1.19 -30.26 8.68
N GLN A 211 0.53 -31.24 9.32
CA GLN A 211 0.00 -32.41 8.63
C GLN A 211 -1.07 -32.02 7.59
N SER A 212 -1.97 -31.09 7.93
CA SER A 212 -3.02 -30.62 7.01
C SER A 212 -2.42 -29.94 5.79
N VAL A 213 -1.41 -29.08 5.96
CA VAL A 213 -0.70 -28.43 4.85
C VAL A 213 -0.01 -29.48 3.95
N LYS A 214 0.72 -30.44 4.54
CA LYS A 214 1.38 -31.50 3.76
C LYS A 214 0.39 -32.32 2.92
N LYS A 215 -0.78 -32.65 3.48
CA LYS A 215 -1.81 -33.39 2.74
C LYS A 215 -2.42 -32.62 1.58
N SER A 216 -2.43 -31.30 1.62
CA SER A 216 -2.97 -30.47 0.54
C SER A 216 -1.97 -30.22 -0.60
N LEU A 217 -0.71 -30.64 -0.45
CA LEU A 217 0.35 -30.49 -1.46
C LEU A 217 0.53 -31.78 -2.30
N ILE A 218 -0.17 -32.84 -1.96
CA ILE A 218 -0.22 -34.14 -2.67
C ILE A 218 -1.54 -34.24 -3.44
#